data_1eb3c038418d2154fda94ff1cd9031b0
#
_entry.id   1eb3c038418d2154fda94ff1cd9031b0
#
_cell.length_a   1.000
_cell.length_b   1.000
_cell.length_c   1.000
_cell.angle_alpha   90.00
_cell.angle_beta   90.00
_cell.angle_gamma   90.00
#
_symmetry.space_group_name_H-M   'P 1'
#
loop_
_entity.id
_entity.type
_entity.pdbx_description
1 polymer ?
#
loop_
_entity_poly.entity_id
_entity_poly.type
_entity_poly.pdbx_seq_one_letter_code
_entity_poly.pdbx_strand_id
1 'polypeptide(L)'
;MAELIKYEGVELHQAEQIVLRDVNLDIHSGEFVYLLGKVGTGKSTFMKSLYGEVPIAAGQAQVLDYDMNKIRRRKLPYLRRRIGIVFQDYQLLTDRSVEENLTFVLRATGWKNKRIIKEHVLEILHQVGLEHKAYKMPYQLSGGEQQRVVIARALLNAPEIILADEPTGNLDPETGAEIMNLLYSICKSGICVVLSTHNTLWPERYPGRKLLFGDGLISEGK
;
A
#
# COMPACT_ATOMS: atom_id res chain seq x y z
N MET A 1 -13.19 -13.07 9.53
CA MET A 1 -12.15 -12.07 9.22
C MET A 1 -12.71 -10.71 9.57
N ALA A 2 -11.88 -9.76 10.02
CA ALA A 2 -12.35 -8.41 10.30
C ALA A 2 -12.53 -7.65 8.99
N GLU A 3 -13.64 -6.91 8.83
CA GLU A 3 -13.89 -5.99 7.72
C GLU A 3 -12.98 -4.77 7.91
N LEU A 4 -12.15 -4.46 6.91
CA LEU A 4 -11.19 -3.35 6.96
C LEU A 4 -11.59 -2.17 6.07
N ILE A 5 -12.27 -2.47 4.96
CA ILE A 5 -12.76 -1.47 4.01
C ILE A 5 -14.18 -1.81 3.65
N LYS A 6 -15.09 -0.83 3.68
CA LYS A 6 -16.47 -0.98 3.26
C LYS A 6 -16.91 0.28 2.52
N TYR A 7 -17.32 0.12 1.27
CA TYR A 7 -17.84 1.17 0.41
C TYR A 7 -19.24 0.81 -0.07
N GLU A 8 -20.17 1.74 0.05
CA GLU A 8 -21.59 1.58 -0.32
C GLU A 8 -22.02 2.78 -1.17
N GLY A 9 -22.25 2.57 -2.48
CA GLY A 9 -22.68 3.61 -3.43
C GLY A 9 -21.69 4.78 -3.55
N VAL A 10 -20.38 4.52 -3.40
CA VAL A 10 -19.37 5.58 -3.32
C VAL A 10 -19.07 6.16 -4.69
N GLU A 11 -19.00 7.50 -4.74
CA GLU A 11 -18.44 8.24 -5.88
C GLU A 11 -17.09 8.86 -5.50
N LEU A 12 -16.12 8.74 -6.42
CA LEU A 12 -14.81 9.38 -6.32
C LEU A 12 -14.57 10.30 -7.50
N HIS A 13 -14.15 11.52 -7.19
CA HIS A 13 -13.90 12.55 -8.19
C HIS A 13 -12.40 12.90 -8.23
N GLN A 14 -11.95 13.33 -9.41
CA GLN A 14 -10.68 14.02 -9.57
C GLN A 14 -10.97 15.39 -10.19
N ALA A 15 -10.73 16.45 -9.44
CA ALA A 15 -11.25 17.77 -9.73
C ALA A 15 -12.79 17.73 -9.90
N GLU A 16 -13.33 18.14 -11.04
CA GLU A 16 -14.78 18.12 -11.32
C GLU A 16 -15.25 16.87 -12.07
N GLN A 17 -14.35 15.92 -12.37
CA GLN A 17 -14.71 14.73 -13.14
C GLN A 17 -14.97 13.53 -12.23
N ILE A 18 -16.08 12.83 -12.46
CA ILE A 18 -16.36 11.54 -11.82
C ILE A 18 -15.40 10.51 -12.40
N VAL A 19 -14.56 9.93 -11.55
CA VAL A 19 -13.61 8.88 -11.92
C VAL A 19 -14.18 7.50 -11.64
N LEU A 20 -14.85 7.34 -10.49
CA LEU A 20 -15.54 6.12 -10.10
C LEU A 20 -16.91 6.46 -9.54
N ARG A 21 -17.92 5.69 -9.91
CA ARG A 21 -19.31 5.85 -9.48
C ARG A 21 -19.87 4.53 -8.95
N ASP A 22 -20.82 4.63 -8.03
CA ASP A 22 -21.54 3.49 -7.44
C ASP A 22 -20.62 2.35 -7.00
N VAL A 23 -19.53 2.71 -6.32
CA VAL A 23 -18.57 1.72 -5.82
C VAL A 23 -19.18 1.01 -4.62
N ASN A 24 -19.39 -0.29 -4.75
CA ASN A 24 -19.90 -1.18 -3.72
C ASN A 24 -18.92 -2.33 -3.53
N LEU A 25 -18.21 -2.38 -2.40
CA LEU A 25 -17.26 -3.44 -2.08
C LEU A 25 -16.95 -3.47 -0.58
N ASP A 26 -16.51 -4.62 -0.13
CA ASP A 26 -15.90 -4.84 1.18
C ASP A 26 -14.55 -5.54 1.01
N ILE A 27 -13.58 -5.28 1.90
CA ILE A 27 -12.29 -5.95 1.93
C ILE A 27 -11.95 -6.30 3.38
N HIS A 28 -11.45 -7.51 3.61
CA HIS A 28 -11.22 -8.07 4.93
C HIS A 28 -9.72 -8.28 5.25
N SER A 29 -9.43 -8.50 6.53
CA SER A 29 -8.08 -8.84 6.99
C SER A 29 -7.56 -10.12 6.32
N GLY A 30 -6.27 -10.10 5.92
CA GLY A 30 -5.63 -11.23 5.27
C GLY A 30 -6.07 -11.50 3.83
N GLU A 31 -6.85 -10.60 3.21
CA GLU A 31 -7.13 -10.69 1.77
C GLU A 31 -5.97 -10.16 0.94
N PHE A 32 -5.68 -10.85 -0.16
CA PHE A 32 -4.82 -10.36 -1.23
C PHE A 32 -5.70 -9.92 -2.40
N VAL A 33 -5.79 -8.60 -2.62
CA VAL A 33 -6.73 -8.00 -3.57
C VAL A 33 -5.99 -7.34 -4.72
N TYR A 34 -6.30 -7.74 -5.94
CA TYR A 34 -5.80 -7.13 -7.17
C TYR A 34 -6.75 -6.06 -7.69
N LEU A 35 -6.22 -4.89 -8.00
CA LEU A 35 -6.89 -3.85 -8.76
C LEU A 35 -6.42 -3.95 -10.21
N LEU A 36 -7.26 -4.46 -11.09
CA LEU A 36 -6.94 -4.72 -12.49
C LEU A 36 -7.69 -3.75 -13.40
N GLY A 37 -7.04 -3.26 -14.45
CA GLY A 37 -7.65 -2.35 -15.42
C GLY A 37 -6.60 -1.50 -16.13
N LYS A 38 -6.98 -0.86 -17.24
CA LYS A 38 -6.10 0.02 -18.01
C LYS A 38 -5.63 1.22 -17.19
N VAL A 39 -4.59 1.89 -17.66
CA VAL A 39 -4.15 3.17 -17.08
C VAL A 39 -5.30 4.19 -17.19
N GLY A 40 -5.50 4.98 -16.13
CA GLY A 40 -6.57 5.99 -16.10
C GLY A 40 -7.96 5.49 -15.68
N THR A 41 -8.16 4.20 -15.35
CA THR A 41 -9.46 3.66 -14.93
C THR A 41 -9.85 3.93 -13.48
N GLY A 42 -9.02 4.66 -12.70
CA GLY A 42 -9.35 5.06 -11.34
C GLY A 42 -8.73 4.21 -10.22
N LYS A 43 -7.84 3.24 -10.53
CA LYS A 43 -7.17 2.40 -9.50
C LYS A 43 -6.44 3.24 -8.45
N SER A 44 -5.57 4.16 -8.87
CA SER A 44 -4.84 5.04 -7.95
C SER A 44 -5.78 6.03 -7.23
N THR A 45 -6.87 6.49 -7.87
CA THR A 45 -7.90 7.31 -7.23
C THR A 45 -8.60 6.54 -6.11
N PHE A 46 -8.97 5.28 -6.35
CA PHE A 46 -9.52 4.39 -5.34
C PHE A 46 -8.53 4.20 -4.17
N MET A 47 -7.26 3.85 -4.46
CA MET A 47 -6.25 3.69 -3.41
C MET A 47 -6.06 4.97 -2.60
N LYS A 48 -6.04 6.13 -3.23
CA LYS A 48 -5.92 7.45 -2.58
C LYS A 48 -7.11 7.78 -1.68
N SER A 49 -8.31 7.31 -2.00
CA SER A 49 -9.48 7.48 -1.15
C SER A 49 -9.36 6.69 0.16
N LEU A 50 -8.70 5.54 0.16
CA LEU A 50 -8.52 4.68 1.35
C LEU A 50 -7.70 5.36 2.45
N TYR A 51 -6.76 6.25 2.11
CA TYR A 51 -5.98 6.99 3.11
C TYR A 51 -6.31 8.50 3.14
N GLY A 52 -7.46 8.88 2.56
CA GLY A 52 -8.02 10.22 2.65
C GLY A 52 -7.21 11.29 1.91
N GLU A 53 -6.59 10.97 0.78
CA GLU A 53 -6.02 11.94 -0.17
C GLU A 53 -7.09 12.39 -1.17
N VAL A 54 -7.94 11.47 -1.61
CA VAL A 54 -9.14 11.76 -2.40
C VAL A 54 -10.35 11.70 -1.47
N PRO A 55 -11.15 12.76 -1.38
CA PRO A 55 -12.37 12.78 -0.55
C PRO A 55 -13.48 11.93 -1.16
N ILE A 56 -14.38 11.44 -0.32
CA ILE A 56 -15.60 10.76 -0.74
C ILE A 56 -16.61 11.84 -1.19
N ALA A 57 -17.05 11.78 -2.45
CA ALA A 57 -17.98 12.75 -3.02
C ALA A 57 -19.44 12.40 -2.72
N ALA A 58 -19.80 11.11 -2.79
CA ALA A 58 -21.12 10.58 -2.44
C ALA A 58 -21.00 9.14 -1.92
N GLY A 59 -22.09 8.60 -1.38
CA GLY A 59 -22.15 7.27 -0.77
C GLY A 59 -21.60 7.21 0.65
N GLN A 60 -21.33 6.02 1.15
CA GLN A 60 -20.76 5.79 2.49
C GLN A 60 -19.46 5.01 2.37
N ALA A 61 -18.42 5.46 3.06
CA ALA A 61 -17.12 4.83 3.04
C ALA A 61 -16.56 4.68 4.46
N GLN A 62 -16.21 3.45 4.82
CA GLN A 62 -15.50 3.12 6.04
C GLN A 62 -14.15 2.50 5.70
N VAL A 63 -13.09 2.97 6.37
CA VAL A 63 -11.76 2.36 6.29
C VAL A 63 -11.27 2.16 7.72
N LEU A 64 -11.02 0.90 8.09
CA LEU A 64 -10.78 0.50 9.47
C LEU A 64 -11.96 0.95 10.35
N ASP A 65 -11.68 1.68 11.42
CA ASP A 65 -12.70 2.25 12.33
C ASP A 65 -13.06 3.73 12.00
N TYR A 66 -12.69 4.20 10.80
CA TYR A 66 -12.91 5.59 10.39
C TYR A 66 -14.02 5.70 9.33
N ASP A 67 -15.04 6.53 9.64
CA ASP A 67 -16.01 7.04 8.66
C ASP A 67 -15.30 8.09 7.78
N MET A 68 -15.01 7.73 6.51
CA MET A 68 -14.25 8.57 5.59
C MET A 68 -15.00 9.81 5.14
N ASN A 69 -16.34 9.80 5.23
CA ASN A 69 -17.18 10.97 4.92
C ASN A 69 -17.06 12.07 5.99
N LYS A 70 -16.71 11.70 7.23
CA LYS A 70 -16.67 12.60 8.40
C LYS A 70 -15.29 12.74 9.01
N ILE A 71 -14.27 12.06 8.46
CA ILE A 71 -12.93 12.07 9.04
C ILE A 71 -12.34 13.48 9.06
N ARG A 72 -12.00 13.95 10.25
CA ARG A 72 -11.37 15.27 10.40
C ARG A 72 -9.90 15.21 10.00
N ARG A 73 -9.38 16.26 9.35
CA ARG A 73 -8.00 16.35 8.86
C ARG A 73 -6.96 15.98 9.91
N ARG A 74 -7.20 16.33 11.20
CA ARG A 74 -6.33 15.96 12.33
C ARG A 74 -6.29 14.47 12.65
N LYS A 75 -7.23 13.66 12.15
CA LYS A 75 -7.29 12.20 12.36
C LYS A 75 -6.62 11.42 11.24
N LEU A 76 -6.44 12.01 10.05
CA LEU A 76 -5.78 11.37 8.91
C LEU A 76 -4.39 10.80 9.23
N PRO A 77 -3.50 11.47 10.01
CA PRO A 77 -2.21 10.88 10.36
C PRO A 77 -2.33 9.55 11.15
N TYR A 78 -3.38 9.38 11.95
CA TYR A 78 -3.60 8.15 12.71
C TYR A 78 -4.11 7.02 11.83
N LEU A 79 -5.03 7.30 10.90
CA LEU A 79 -5.45 6.36 9.86
C LEU A 79 -4.23 5.92 9.03
N ARG A 80 -3.46 6.88 8.50
CA ARG A 80 -2.31 6.62 7.62
C ARG A 80 -1.19 5.80 8.28
N ARG A 81 -1.06 5.82 9.62
CA ARG A 81 -0.12 4.95 10.35
C ARG A 81 -0.50 3.47 10.28
N ARG A 82 -1.79 3.17 10.12
CA ARG A 82 -2.32 1.81 10.02
C ARG A 82 -2.38 1.30 8.59
N ILE A 83 -1.95 2.13 7.62
CA ILE A 83 -1.91 1.81 6.18
C ILE A 83 -0.47 1.99 5.70
N GLY A 84 0.17 0.91 5.26
CA GLY A 84 1.46 0.96 4.59
C GLY A 84 1.28 1.27 3.11
N ILE A 85 2.09 2.17 2.54
CA ILE A 85 2.01 2.52 1.12
C ILE A 85 3.32 2.17 0.44
N VAL A 86 3.22 1.39 -0.64
CA VAL A 86 4.32 0.99 -1.52
C VAL A 86 4.11 1.67 -2.87
N PHE A 87 4.93 2.68 -3.17
CA PHE A 87 4.86 3.46 -4.40
C PHE A 87 5.68 2.82 -5.52
N GLN A 88 5.30 3.06 -6.76
CA GLN A 88 6.00 2.58 -7.95
C GLN A 88 7.40 3.24 -8.10
N ASP A 89 7.54 4.50 -7.75
CA ASP A 89 8.74 5.33 -7.91
C ASP A 89 9.61 5.41 -6.65
N TYR A 90 9.51 4.40 -5.78
CA TYR A 90 10.23 4.23 -4.51
C TYR A 90 10.05 5.37 -3.50
N GLN A 91 10.18 6.64 -3.89
CA GLN A 91 10.08 7.83 -3.03
C GLN A 91 10.98 7.73 -1.78
N LEU A 92 12.20 7.25 -1.95
CA LEU A 92 13.22 7.22 -0.91
C LEU A 92 13.92 8.58 -0.81
N LEU A 93 14.29 8.97 0.40
CA LEU A 93 15.11 10.15 0.66
C LEU A 93 16.54 9.84 0.19
N THR A 94 16.98 10.46 -0.89
CA THR A 94 18.24 10.15 -1.58
C THR A 94 19.48 10.64 -0.84
N ASP A 95 19.30 11.59 0.08
CA ASP A 95 20.31 12.17 0.97
C ASP A 95 20.52 11.40 2.26
N ARG A 96 19.85 10.24 2.44
CA ARG A 96 19.83 9.43 3.66
C ARG A 96 20.05 7.96 3.36
N SER A 97 20.73 7.29 4.29
CA SER A 97 20.89 5.83 4.25
C SER A 97 19.55 5.10 4.40
N VAL A 98 19.54 3.79 4.16
CA VAL A 98 18.38 2.92 4.37
C VAL A 98 17.88 3.03 5.82
N GLU A 99 18.77 2.90 6.82
CA GLU A 99 18.42 3.03 8.24
C GLU A 99 17.81 4.40 8.55
N GLU A 100 18.37 5.46 7.98
CA GLU A 100 17.88 6.82 8.21
C GLU A 100 16.52 7.08 7.55
N ASN A 101 16.27 6.52 6.35
CA ASN A 101 14.96 6.55 5.70
C ASN A 101 13.88 5.94 6.60
N LEU A 102 14.14 4.76 7.18
CA LEU A 102 13.21 4.07 8.07
C LEU A 102 13.07 4.79 9.42
N THR A 103 14.19 5.20 10.02
CA THR A 103 14.21 5.97 11.28
C THR A 103 13.43 7.27 11.17
N PHE A 104 13.49 7.95 10.03
CA PHE A 104 12.75 9.18 9.78
C PHE A 104 11.23 8.97 9.94
N VAL A 105 10.70 7.90 9.37
CA VAL A 105 9.26 7.58 9.48
C VAL A 105 8.87 7.27 10.92
N LEU A 106 9.64 6.46 11.64
CA LEU A 106 9.35 6.14 13.05
C LEU A 106 9.34 7.39 13.93
N ARG A 107 10.31 8.29 13.73
CA ARG A 107 10.34 9.58 14.45
C ARG A 107 9.14 10.45 14.11
N ALA A 108 8.77 10.55 12.83
CA ALA A 108 7.59 11.30 12.38
C ALA A 108 6.28 10.73 12.94
N THR A 109 6.24 9.43 13.24
CA THR A 109 5.10 8.76 13.84
C THR A 109 5.12 8.74 15.39
N GLY A 110 6.12 9.40 16.02
CA GLY A 110 6.14 9.67 17.45
C GLY A 110 7.05 8.78 18.28
N TRP A 111 7.85 7.91 17.66
CA TRP A 111 8.86 7.12 18.38
C TRP A 111 10.00 8.02 18.85
N LYS A 112 10.42 7.87 20.11
CA LYS A 112 11.43 8.75 20.73
C LYS A 112 12.70 8.01 21.14
N ASN A 113 12.59 6.74 21.54
CA ASN A 113 13.72 5.99 22.06
C ASN A 113 14.61 5.50 20.91
N LYS A 114 15.83 6.06 20.81
CA LYS A 114 16.79 5.75 19.73
C LYS A 114 17.18 4.27 19.68
N ARG A 115 17.32 3.60 20.83
CA ARG A 115 17.69 2.18 20.89
C ARG A 115 16.56 1.31 20.34
N ILE A 116 15.33 1.53 20.79
CA ILE A 116 14.16 0.78 20.33
C ILE A 116 13.94 1.00 18.83
N ILE A 117 14.10 2.25 18.33
CA ILE A 117 14.02 2.56 16.90
C ILE A 117 15.04 1.73 16.12
N LYS A 118 16.30 1.70 16.56
CA LYS A 118 17.36 0.97 15.86
C LYS A 118 17.09 -0.54 15.84
N GLU A 119 16.71 -1.12 16.97
CA GLU A 119 16.37 -2.53 17.09
C GLU A 119 15.20 -2.89 16.13
N HIS A 120 14.14 -2.08 16.13
CA HIS A 120 12.98 -2.30 15.26
C HIS A 120 13.30 -2.13 13.78
N VAL A 121 14.10 -1.14 13.39
CA VAL A 121 14.55 -0.97 11.99
C VAL A 121 15.32 -2.19 11.52
N LEU A 122 16.21 -2.75 12.34
CA LEU A 122 16.98 -3.95 11.97
C LEU A 122 16.06 -5.17 11.84
N GLU A 123 15.07 -5.32 12.73
CA GLU A 123 14.07 -6.38 12.63
C GLU A 123 13.28 -6.31 11.33
N ILE A 124 12.79 -5.11 10.96
CA ILE A 124 12.04 -4.92 9.70
C ILE A 124 12.95 -5.14 8.48
N LEU A 125 14.20 -4.68 8.52
CA LEU A 125 15.16 -4.94 7.45
C LEU A 125 15.44 -6.44 7.28
N HIS A 126 15.50 -7.19 8.37
CA HIS A 126 15.63 -8.65 8.33
C HIS A 126 14.41 -9.30 7.65
N GLN A 127 13.18 -8.86 7.98
CA GLN A 127 11.95 -9.37 7.35
C GLN A 127 11.93 -9.21 5.83
N VAL A 128 12.60 -8.18 5.29
CA VAL A 128 12.68 -7.94 3.84
C VAL A 128 14.01 -8.41 3.22
N GLY A 129 14.90 -9.06 4.00
CA GLY A 129 16.19 -9.59 3.53
C GLY A 129 17.24 -8.52 3.24
N LEU A 130 17.25 -7.40 4.00
CA LEU A 130 18.18 -6.28 3.82
C LEU A 130 18.97 -5.91 5.08
N GLU A 131 19.08 -6.81 6.05
CA GLU A 131 19.77 -6.56 7.33
C GLU A 131 21.22 -6.07 7.17
N HIS A 132 21.92 -6.50 6.11
CA HIS A 132 23.28 -6.09 5.81
C HIS A 132 23.41 -4.84 4.94
N LYS A 133 22.28 -4.18 4.60
CA LYS A 133 22.23 -3.00 3.72
C LYS A 133 21.82 -1.71 4.43
N ALA A 134 21.65 -1.73 5.77
CA ALA A 134 21.17 -0.59 6.56
C ALA A 134 21.95 0.72 6.35
N TYR A 135 23.28 0.62 6.14
CA TYR A 135 24.19 1.74 5.96
C TYR A 135 24.25 2.27 4.51
N LYS A 136 23.67 1.55 3.54
CA LYS A 136 23.71 1.92 2.12
C LYS A 136 22.81 3.12 1.84
N MET A 137 23.25 3.93 0.87
CA MET A 137 22.42 4.98 0.28
C MET A 137 21.50 4.38 -0.80
N PRO A 138 20.32 4.98 -1.09
CA PRO A 138 19.40 4.46 -2.11
C PRO A 138 20.06 4.21 -3.48
N TYR A 139 20.93 5.10 -3.93
CA TYR A 139 21.64 4.97 -5.22
C TYR A 139 22.66 3.82 -5.27
N GLN A 140 22.98 3.22 -4.13
CA GLN A 140 23.87 2.05 -4.03
C GLN A 140 23.11 0.72 -4.04
N LEU A 141 21.78 0.75 -4.18
CA LEU A 141 20.90 -0.39 -4.16
C LEU A 141 20.38 -0.68 -5.57
N SER A 142 20.18 -1.96 -5.89
CA SER A 142 19.41 -2.37 -7.07
C SER A 142 17.95 -1.92 -6.96
N GLY A 143 17.20 -1.91 -8.08
CA GLY A 143 15.78 -1.58 -8.07
C GLY A 143 14.96 -2.47 -7.14
N GLY A 144 15.23 -3.77 -7.13
CA GLY A 144 14.59 -4.72 -6.23
C GLY A 144 14.93 -4.49 -4.75
N GLU A 145 16.18 -4.12 -4.43
CA GLU A 145 16.56 -3.75 -3.08
C GLU A 145 15.89 -2.44 -2.63
N GLN A 146 15.80 -1.43 -3.52
CA GLN A 146 15.05 -0.20 -3.24
C GLN A 146 13.58 -0.50 -2.96
N GLN A 147 12.96 -1.39 -3.74
CA GLN A 147 11.57 -1.80 -3.53
C GLN A 147 11.38 -2.53 -2.20
N ARG A 148 12.33 -3.37 -1.79
CA ARG A 148 12.32 -3.99 -0.46
C ARG A 148 12.44 -2.96 0.66
N VAL A 149 13.22 -1.87 0.50
CA VAL A 149 13.26 -0.77 1.46
C VAL A 149 11.91 -0.05 1.54
N VAL A 150 11.22 0.15 0.41
CA VAL A 150 9.87 0.75 0.39
C VAL A 150 8.87 -0.14 1.11
N ILE A 151 8.93 -1.46 0.92
CA ILE A 151 8.09 -2.42 1.65
C ILE A 151 8.44 -2.40 3.15
N ALA A 152 9.72 -2.38 3.51
CA ALA A 152 10.17 -2.22 4.90
C ALA A 152 9.57 -0.95 5.53
N ARG A 153 9.63 0.18 4.82
CA ARG A 153 9.02 1.45 5.24
C ARG A 153 7.51 1.32 5.48
N ALA A 154 6.81 0.59 4.64
CA ALA A 154 5.38 0.35 4.78
C ALA A 154 5.05 -0.49 6.02
N LEU A 155 5.92 -1.41 6.45
CA LEU A 155 5.74 -2.31 7.60
C LEU A 155 6.02 -1.65 8.96
N LEU A 156 6.75 -0.53 9.02
CA LEU A 156 7.29 0.06 10.25
C LEU A 156 6.28 0.28 11.38
N ASN A 157 5.05 0.62 11.08
CA ASN A 157 4.00 0.90 12.08
C ASN A 157 3.02 -0.26 12.25
N ALA A 158 3.41 -1.49 11.89
CA ALA A 158 2.56 -2.68 11.94
C ALA A 158 1.17 -2.42 11.30
N PRO A 159 1.12 -2.13 9.98
CA PRO A 159 -0.11 -1.76 9.31
C PRO A 159 -1.09 -2.94 9.23
N GLU A 160 -2.38 -2.64 9.17
CA GLU A 160 -3.43 -3.61 8.90
C GLU A 160 -3.70 -3.78 7.40
N ILE A 161 -3.35 -2.74 6.61
CA ILE A 161 -3.51 -2.70 5.16
C ILE A 161 -2.21 -2.25 4.52
N ILE A 162 -1.77 -2.92 3.46
CA ILE A 162 -0.73 -2.45 2.55
C ILE A 162 -1.38 -2.11 1.21
N LEU A 163 -1.15 -0.90 0.74
CA LEU A 163 -1.53 -0.43 -0.59
C LEU A 163 -0.28 -0.42 -1.47
N ALA A 164 -0.23 -1.24 -2.52
CA ALA A 164 0.91 -1.33 -3.42
C ALA A 164 0.49 -0.88 -4.83
N ASP A 165 0.97 0.28 -5.27
CA ASP A 165 0.68 0.82 -6.60
C ASP A 165 1.80 0.43 -7.57
N GLU A 166 1.51 -0.52 -8.49
CA GLU A 166 2.44 -1.07 -9.49
C GLU A 166 3.83 -1.46 -8.92
N PRO A 167 3.91 -2.26 -7.82
CA PRO A 167 5.14 -2.45 -7.07
C PRO A 167 6.25 -3.19 -7.84
N THR A 168 5.94 -3.75 -9.01
CA THR A 168 6.87 -4.49 -9.86
C THR A 168 7.07 -3.83 -11.23
N GLY A 169 6.46 -2.66 -11.48
CA GLY A 169 6.43 -2.02 -12.80
C GLY A 169 7.79 -1.61 -13.34
N ASN A 170 8.78 -1.36 -12.49
CA ASN A 170 10.14 -0.95 -12.85
C ASN A 170 11.19 -2.06 -12.67
N LEU A 171 10.75 -3.32 -12.50
CA LEU A 171 11.62 -4.44 -12.20
C LEU A 171 11.59 -5.47 -13.33
N ASP A 172 12.70 -6.19 -13.48
CA ASP A 172 12.72 -7.38 -14.32
C ASP A 172 11.80 -8.48 -13.76
N PRO A 173 11.39 -9.46 -14.58
CA PRO A 173 10.42 -10.48 -14.17
C PRO A 173 10.84 -11.32 -12.96
N GLU A 174 12.13 -11.62 -12.82
CA GLU A 174 12.65 -12.43 -11.71
C GLU A 174 12.60 -11.67 -10.41
N THR A 175 13.16 -10.45 -10.38
CA THR A 175 13.09 -9.54 -9.25
C THR A 175 11.65 -9.20 -8.90
N GLY A 176 10.79 -8.98 -9.92
CA GLY A 176 9.35 -8.77 -9.73
C GLY A 176 8.68 -9.93 -8.99
N ALA A 177 9.03 -11.18 -9.35
CA ALA A 177 8.51 -12.36 -8.67
C ALA A 177 8.95 -12.44 -7.20
N GLU A 178 10.17 -12.02 -6.87
CA GLU A 178 10.64 -11.95 -5.48
C GLU A 178 9.84 -10.93 -4.66
N ILE A 179 9.56 -9.75 -5.23
CA ILE A 179 8.73 -8.71 -4.57
C ILE A 179 7.31 -9.22 -4.36
N MET A 180 6.72 -9.89 -5.35
CA MET A 180 5.38 -10.49 -5.22
C MET A 180 5.35 -11.58 -4.15
N ASN A 181 6.37 -12.45 -4.09
CA ASN A 181 6.53 -13.44 -3.03
C ASN A 181 6.55 -12.79 -1.63
N LEU A 182 7.31 -11.69 -1.49
CA LEU A 182 7.39 -10.95 -0.22
C LEU A 182 6.02 -10.39 0.17
N LEU A 183 5.33 -9.68 -0.73
CA LEU A 183 4.00 -9.13 -0.49
C LEU A 183 2.97 -10.22 -0.16
N TYR A 184 3.03 -11.35 -0.87
CA TYR A 184 2.14 -12.48 -0.63
C TYR A 184 2.40 -13.14 0.73
N SER A 185 3.67 -13.26 1.15
CA SER A 185 4.02 -13.76 2.48
C SER A 185 3.54 -12.84 3.60
N ILE A 186 3.65 -11.53 3.39
CA ILE A 186 3.11 -10.52 4.31
C ILE A 186 1.59 -10.65 4.43
N CYS A 187 0.88 -10.86 3.33
CA CYS A 187 -0.56 -11.11 3.37
C CYS A 187 -0.89 -12.37 4.18
N LYS A 188 -0.13 -13.46 4.01
CA LYS A 188 -0.32 -14.71 4.77
C LYS A 188 -0.09 -14.54 6.28
N SER A 189 0.61 -13.51 6.73
CA SER A 189 0.72 -13.17 8.15
C SER A 189 -0.51 -12.44 8.72
N GLY A 190 -1.54 -12.20 7.88
CA GLY A 190 -2.82 -11.60 8.30
C GLY A 190 -3.02 -10.13 7.88
N ILE A 191 -2.01 -9.48 7.28
CA ILE A 191 -2.12 -8.13 6.74
C ILE A 191 -2.90 -8.16 5.42
N CYS A 192 -3.87 -7.27 5.24
CA CYS A 192 -4.53 -7.10 3.94
C CYS A 192 -3.58 -6.43 2.95
N VAL A 193 -3.48 -6.97 1.74
CA VAL A 193 -2.68 -6.36 0.66
C VAL A 193 -3.58 -6.02 -0.52
N VAL A 194 -3.69 -4.74 -0.84
CA VAL A 194 -4.39 -4.23 -2.03
C VAL A 194 -3.35 -3.77 -3.04
N LEU A 195 -3.29 -4.42 -4.19
CA LEU A 195 -2.23 -4.25 -5.17
C LEU A 195 -2.79 -3.86 -6.53
N SER A 196 -2.37 -2.70 -7.06
CA SER A 196 -2.64 -2.37 -8.46
C SER A 196 -1.58 -3.00 -9.36
N THR A 197 -2.00 -3.58 -10.47
CA THR A 197 -1.09 -4.07 -11.51
C THR A 197 -1.78 -4.18 -12.86
N HIS A 198 -1.01 -4.02 -13.92
CA HIS A 198 -1.43 -4.36 -15.28
C HIS A 198 -0.86 -5.71 -15.74
N ASN A 199 -0.04 -6.37 -14.94
CA ASN A 199 0.49 -7.70 -15.23
C ASN A 199 -0.52 -8.78 -14.84
N THR A 200 -1.11 -9.43 -15.83
CA THR A 200 -2.14 -10.46 -15.65
C THR A 200 -1.61 -11.81 -15.18
N LEU A 201 -0.28 -12.02 -15.18
CA LEU A 201 0.32 -13.29 -14.73
C LEU A 201 0.37 -13.40 -13.20
N TRP A 202 0.41 -12.27 -12.48
CA TRP A 202 0.49 -12.30 -11.02
C TRP A 202 -0.71 -12.97 -10.34
N PRO A 203 -1.98 -12.69 -10.73
CA PRO A 203 -3.13 -13.37 -10.15
C PRO A 203 -3.19 -14.88 -10.39
N GLU A 204 -2.52 -15.38 -11.43
CA GLU A 204 -2.42 -16.81 -11.69
C GLU A 204 -1.41 -17.49 -10.75
N ARG A 205 -0.28 -16.82 -10.49
CA ARG A 205 0.80 -17.34 -9.65
C ARG A 205 0.54 -17.13 -8.16
N TYR A 206 -0.10 -16.02 -7.79
CA TYR A 206 -0.43 -15.63 -6.43
C TYR A 206 -1.93 -15.43 -6.30
N PRO A 207 -2.71 -16.47 -5.96
CA PRO A 207 -4.16 -16.38 -5.92
C PRO A 207 -4.67 -15.28 -4.98
N GLY A 208 -5.62 -14.50 -5.46
CA GLY A 208 -6.23 -13.40 -4.72
C GLY A 208 -7.54 -12.93 -5.37
N ARG A 209 -8.28 -12.11 -4.65
CA ARG A 209 -9.50 -11.48 -5.14
C ARG A 209 -9.17 -10.47 -6.22
N LYS A 210 -9.96 -10.43 -7.29
CA LYS A 210 -9.73 -9.53 -8.44
C LYS A 210 -10.83 -8.49 -8.51
N LEU A 211 -10.49 -7.23 -8.49
CA LEU A 211 -11.38 -6.10 -8.74
C LEU A 211 -11.03 -5.49 -10.09
N LEU A 212 -11.98 -5.51 -11.02
CA LEU A 212 -11.82 -5.03 -12.38
C LEU A 212 -12.33 -3.58 -12.49
N PHE A 213 -11.45 -2.69 -12.92
CA PHE A 213 -11.73 -1.26 -13.11
C PHE A 213 -11.94 -0.95 -14.58
N GLY A 214 -13.12 -0.42 -14.93
CA GLY A 214 -13.47 -0.02 -16.29
C GLY A 214 -14.73 0.84 -16.33
N ASP A 215 -14.79 1.78 -17.25
CA ASP A 215 -15.95 2.66 -17.50
C ASP A 215 -16.50 3.38 -16.26
N GLY A 216 -15.60 3.71 -15.33
CA GLY A 216 -15.94 4.37 -14.06
C GLY A 216 -16.62 3.45 -13.03
N LEU A 217 -16.53 2.14 -13.21
CA LEU A 217 -17.10 1.13 -12.31
C LEU A 217 -16.03 0.16 -11.81
N ILE A 218 -16.34 -0.50 -10.70
CA ILE A 218 -15.56 -1.63 -10.16
C ILE A 218 -16.45 -2.86 -10.17
N SER A 219 -15.96 -3.96 -10.70
CA SER A 219 -16.65 -5.25 -10.71
C SER A 219 -15.76 -6.38 -10.24
N GLU A 220 -16.36 -7.46 -9.73
CA GLU A 220 -15.63 -8.66 -9.34
C GLU A 220 -15.09 -9.38 -10.58
N GLY A 221 -13.79 -9.72 -10.57
CA GLY A 221 -13.16 -10.58 -11.57
C GLY A 221 -13.34 -12.06 -11.23
N LYS A 222 -13.49 -12.87 -12.24
CA LYS A 222 -13.52 -14.34 -12.11
C LYS A 222 -12.12 -14.90 -11.92
#